data_1199ccc248ccd087ee407a1bb3b5a52f
#
_entry.id   1199ccc248ccd087ee407a1bb3b5a52f
#
_cell.length_a   1.000
_cell.length_b   1.000
_cell.length_c   1.000
_cell.angle_alpha   90.00
_cell.angle_beta   90.00
_cell.angle_gamma   90.00
#
_symmetry.space_group_name_H-M   'P 1'
#
loop_
_entity.id
_entity.type
_entity.pdbx_description
1 polymer ?
#
loop_
_entity_poly.entity_id
_entity_poly.type
_entity_poly.pdbx_seq_one_letter_code
_entity_poly.pdbx_strand_id
1 'polypeptide(L)'
;MTFRDEPETDVTRLPRSQTEKRTLSDGKEPAALVSGPPRPYLPVYPEPAAAVESPTGEDELTEPLERRWRTVPIAALVALLLLPGSVQADDTAQAPKSEAAGAPNQETKPSEAEASGDQAPSLAVTRHSIKLSGVDVPYTAKAGSLPLRDAKGKTAAKIFFVAYLREPQDPSRPITFVFNGGPGAASAYLHLGAIGPKTVEVNAKGELLGPPPRLTVNDASWIDFTDLVFVDPVGTGYSQVAEGKSESDFWGVEQDTDALANFIRLYLIDAARMSSPVFLTGESYGGFRAATITRALQKTGGISPSGLVLISPALEFALLHGEDYFPLPWALALPSYAAVNLESTGVTGGEELSDALKEAERYALSDYLVQLASGAAEGGAAASEKVAELTGLPVDVVRRHFARIPPSLFIKEFGRAHGQVLSRYDGSISGPDPHPASAWPRGPDPVLEATVPLWTNAFVQYAQGELGYKTDATYRLLNREVRPKWDFGTSPTRQGYAGALSDIQNARAANRALEVMIATGYTDLITPYMVPSYLVKQLSPLEGASPITIEDYPGGHMLYLREDSRRALKRDVEAMYERALRSASQG
;
A
#
# COMPACT_ATOMS: atom_id res chain seq x y z
N MET A 1 60.51 -18.02 -24.43
CA MET A 1 60.75 -19.34 -25.07
C MET A 1 59.43 -19.63 -25.79
N THR A 2 59.51 -19.36 -27.09
CA THR A 2 59.23 -20.20 -28.27
C THR A 2 57.74 -20.58 -28.39
N PHE A 3 57.02 -19.88 -29.26
CA PHE A 3 56.85 -19.98 -30.71
C PHE A 3 56.04 -21.21 -31.16
N ARG A 4 54.96 -20.96 -31.87
CA ARG A 4 54.50 -21.35 -33.25
C ARG A 4 53.18 -22.12 -33.20
N ASP A 5 52.23 -22.06 -34.16
CA ASP A 5 52.00 -21.34 -35.42
C ASP A 5 50.55 -21.62 -35.82
N GLU A 6 49.96 -20.69 -36.52
CA GLU A 6 48.73 -20.85 -37.34
C GLU A 6 48.98 -21.80 -38.54
N PRO A 7 47.91 -22.20 -39.26
CA PRO A 7 47.68 -21.51 -40.51
C PRO A 7 46.19 -21.27 -40.94
N GLU A 8 46.03 -20.19 -41.70
CA GLU A 8 44.97 -19.84 -42.63
C GLU A 8 44.70 -20.88 -43.73
N THR A 9 43.49 -20.84 -44.30
CA THR A 9 43.10 -20.93 -45.72
C THR A 9 41.59 -20.94 -45.81
N ASP A 10 40.88 -20.45 -46.75
CA ASP A 10 40.94 -19.58 -47.91
C ASP A 10 39.53 -19.61 -48.57
N VAL A 11 39.10 -18.52 -49.03
CA VAL A 11 38.11 -18.07 -50.00
C VAL A 11 37.54 -19.14 -50.97
N THR A 12 36.19 -19.11 -51.24
CA THR A 12 35.61 -18.93 -52.58
C THR A 12 34.08 -18.86 -52.64
N ARG A 13 33.56 -17.74 -53.12
CA ARG A 13 32.65 -17.46 -54.28
C ARG A 13 31.25 -18.08 -54.40
N LEU A 14 30.35 -17.16 -54.56
CA LEU A 14 28.97 -17.15 -55.11
C LEU A 14 28.78 -17.96 -56.41
N PRO A 15 27.49 -18.24 -56.83
CA PRO A 15 26.99 -17.45 -57.95
C PRO A 15 25.53 -16.98 -57.82
N ARG A 16 25.25 -15.88 -58.54
CA ARG A 16 23.95 -15.31 -58.96
C ARG A 16 23.34 -16.09 -60.13
N SER A 17 22.00 -16.10 -60.18
CA SER A 17 21.15 -15.99 -61.39
C SER A 17 19.74 -16.41 -61.01
N GLN A 18 18.60 -15.99 -61.57
CA GLN A 18 18.24 -15.12 -62.68
C GLN A 18 16.77 -14.77 -62.50
N THR A 19 16.45 -13.62 -62.98
CA THR A 19 15.14 -13.04 -63.30
C THR A 19 14.26 -13.91 -64.20
N GLU A 20 12.96 -14.00 -63.92
CA GLU A 20 11.96 -14.17 -65.00
C GLU A 20 10.73 -13.29 -64.73
N LYS A 21 10.53 -12.40 -65.71
CA LYS A 21 9.32 -11.62 -65.93
C LYS A 21 8.25 -12.49 -66.59
N ARG A 22 7.01 -12.42 -66.13
CA ARG A 22 5.84 -12.66 -66.99
C ARG A 22 4.77 -11.59 -66.79
N THR A 23 4.35 -11.06 -67.90
CA THR A 23 3.42 -9.98 -68.13
C THR A 23 2.00 -10.49 -68.36
N LEU A 24 1.02 -9.66 -67.94
CA LEU A 24 -0.31 -9.34 -68.51
C LEU A 24 -1.43 -10.40 -68.49
N SER A 25 -2.59 -10.10 -67.88
CA SER A 25 -3.72 -9.48 -68.59
C SER A 25 -4.96 -9.31 -67.68
N ASP A 26 -5.53 -8.15 -67.79
CA ASP A 26 -6.95 -7.73 -67.84
C ASP A 26 -7.97 -8.19 -66.77
N GLY A 27 -8.53 -7.21 -66.06
CA GLY A 27 -9.95 -6.99 -66.14
C GLY A 27 -10.73 -6.91 -64.82
N LYS A 28 -11.20 -5.71 -64.56
CA LYS A 28 -12.37 -5.29 -63.76
C LYS A 28 -12.15 -4.85 -62.34
N GLU A 29 -12.22 -3.53 -62.18
CA GLU A 29 -12.62 -2.85 -60.95
C GLU A 29 -13.99 -3.29 -60.44
N PRO A 30 -14.19 -3.27 -59.13
CA PRO A 30 -15.37 -2.61 -58.59
C PRO A 30 -15.06 -1.61 -57.47
N ALA A 31 -15.67 -0.46 -57.65
CA ALA A 31 -16.18 0.52 -56.68
C ALA A 31 -15.43 0.75 -55.35
N ALA A 32 -14.85 1.93 -55.21
CA ALA A 32 -14.36 2.56 -54.02
C ALA A 32 -15.47 2.72 -52.96
N LEU A 33 -15.31 2.05 -51.82
CA LEU A 33 -15.95 2.41 -50.55
C LEU A 33 -14.97 3.32 -49.79
N VAL A 34 -15.35 4.60 -49.73
CA VAL A 34 -14.67 5.60 -48.89
C VAL A 34 -14.91 5.26 -47.43
N SER A 35 -13.91 4.68 -46.78
CA SER A 35 -13.89 4.53 -45.30
C SER A 35 -13.22 5.77 -44.72
N GLY A 36 -14.02 6.59 -44.02
CA GLY A 36 -13.53 7.69 -43.23
C GLY A 36 -12.67 7.19 -42.03
N PRO A 37 -11.86 8.05 -41.42
CA PRO A 37 -10.97 7.67 -40.36
C PRO A 37 -11.75 7.16 -39.13
N PRO A 38 -11.22 6.16 -38.40
CA PRO A 38 -11.86 5.64 -37.19
C PRO A 38 -11.93 6.73 -36.11
N ARG A 39 -13.09 6.89 -35.52
CA ARG A 39 -13.31 7.78 -34.37
C ARG A 39 -12.53 7.27 -33.17
N PRO A 40 -11.92 8.13 -32.34
CA PRO A 40 -11.26 7.72 -31.11
C PRO A 40 -12.31 7.17 -30.14
N TYR A 41 -11.98 6.01 -29.57
CA TYR A 41 -12.76 5.36 -28.51
C TYR A 41 -12.60 6.17 -27.21
N LEU A 42 -13.69 6.77 -26.75
CA LEU A 42 -13.79 7.31 -25.39
C LEU A 42 -14.07 6.14 -24.42
N PRO A 43 -13.44 6.10 -23.23
CA PRO A 43 -13.78 5.11 -22.23
C PRO A 43 -15.20 5.34 -21.74
N VAL A 44 -16.04 4.31 -21.84
CA VAL A 44 -17.40 4.29 -21.28
C VAL A 44 -17.26 4.11 -19.77
N TYR A 45 -17.53 5.18 -19.02
CA TYR A 45 -17.86 5.07 -17.60
C TYR A 45 -19.32 4.63 -17.48
N PRO A 46 -19.69 3.72 -16.55
CA PRO A 46 -21.08 3.41 -16.33
C PRO A 46 -21.83 4.64 -15.78
N GLU A 47 -22.93 4.97 -16.40
CA GLU A 47 -23.83 6.04 -15.96
C GLU A 47 -24.35 5.75 -14.54
N PRO A 48 -24.54 6.78 -13.70
CA PRO A 48 -25.24 6.62 -12.43
C PRO A 48 -26.74 6.35 -12.70
N ALA A 49 -27.29 5.41 -11.96
CA ALA A 49 -28.67 4.98 -12.03
C ALA A 49 -29.66 6.16 -11.93
N ALA A 50 -30.62 6.16 -12.82
CA ALA A 50 -31.66 7.15 -12.97
C ALA A 50 -32.44 7.40 -11.66
N ALA A 51 -32.55 8.66 -11.30
CA ALA A 51 -33.46 9.13 -10.25
C ALA A 51 -34.90 9.05 -10.76
N VAL A 52 -35.76 8.57 -9.88
CA VAL A 52 -37.22 8.44 -10.05
C VAL A 52 -37.83 9.82 -10.19
N GLU A 53 -38.60 10.01 -11.27
CA GLU A 53 -39.45 11.19 -11.50
C GLU A 53 -40.60 11.27 -10.50
N SER A 54 -40.95 12.48 -10.05
CA SER A 54 -42.25 12.85 -9.52
C SER A 54 -42.70 14.20 -10.09
N PRO A 55 -44.02 14.45 -10.25
CA PRO A 55 -44.53 15.20 -11.39
C PRO A 55 -44.80 16.69 -11.18
N THR A 56 -44.69 17.38 -12.26
CA THR A 56 -45.31 18.62 -12.79
C THR A 56 -46.13 19.55 -11.89
N GLY A 57 -45.80 20.83 -11.97
CA GLY A 57 -46.63 21.96 -11.69
C GLY A 57 -46.01 23.24 -12.26
N GLU A 58 -46.62 23.72 -13.36
CA GLU A 58 -46.30 24.98 -14.05
C GLU A 58 -46.55 26.18 -13.14
N ASP A 59 -45.76 27.23 -13.20
CA ASP A 59 -46.20 28.57 -13.61
C ASP A 59 -45.06 29.60 -13.64
N GLU A 60 -45.21 30.48 -14.62
CA GLU A 60 -44.39 31.60 -15.08
C GLU A 60 -43.97 32.64 -14.02
N LEU A 61 -42.84 33.32 -14.19
CA LEU A 61 -42.68 34.74 -14.52
C LEU A 61 -41.29 35.32 -14.19
N THR A 62 -40.60 35.70 -15.22
CA THR A 62 -39.79 36.91 -15.50
C THR A 62 -39.08 37.69 -14.42
N GLU A 63 -37.79 37.86 -14.74
CA GLU A 63 -36.88 39.02 -14.73
C GLU A 63 -36.14 39.46 -13.44
N PRO A 64 -35.03 40.20 -13.57
CA PRO A 64 -33.83 40.06 -12.75
C PRO A 64 -33.66 41.17 -11.70
N LEU A 65 -32.96 40.94 -10.61
CA LEU A 65 -32.58 42.01 -9.68
C LEU A 65 -31.14 41.88 -9.18
N GLU A 66 -30.52 43.00 -9.34
CA GLU A 66 -29.18 43.43 -9.01
C GLU A 66 -28.69 43.19 -7.57
N ARG A 67 -27.39 43.13 -7.47
CA ARG A 67 -26.49 43.39 -6.34
C ARG A 67 -27.10 44.16 -5.17
N ARG A 68 -26.88 43.63 -3.95
CA ARG A 68 -26.60 44.45 -2.78
C ARG A 68 -25.79 43.69 -1.74
N TRP A 69 -24.58 44.11 -1.56
CA TRP A 69 -23.74 43.86 -0.38
C TRP A 69 -24.35 44.62 0.81
N ARG A 70 -24.56 43.90 1.91
CA ARG A 70 -24.66 44.55 3.25
C ARG A 70 -23.87 43.75 4.26
N THR A 71 -22.84 44.40 4.73
CA THR A 71 -22.07 44.17 5.95
C THR A 71 -22.98 44.21 7.18
N VAL A 72 -22.78 43.30 8.12
CA VAL A 72 -23.32 43.40 9.50
C VAL A 72 -22.17 43.17 10.47
N PRO A 73 -22.05 44.02 11.50
CA PRO A 73 -20.88 44.09 12.37
C PRO A 73 -20.96 43.17 13.59
N ILE A 74 -19.78 42.83 14.06
CA ILE A 74 -19.50 42.15 15.34
C ILE A 74 -19.91 43.08 16.50
N ALA A 75 -20.68 42.57 17.43
CA ALA A 75 -20.76 43.13 18.77
C ALA A 75 -20.86 42.03 19.82
N ALA A 76 -19.94 42.08 20.75
CA ALA A 76 -19.79 41.25 21.92
C ALA A 76 -20.95 41.37 22.90
N LEU A 77 -21.29 40.29 23.60
CA LEU A 77 -21.90 40.41 24.94
C LEU A 77 -21.34 39.31 25.86
N VAL A 78 -20.53 39.76 26.79
CA VAL A 78 -20.13 39.08 28.03
C VAL A 78 -21.23 39.44 29.07
N ALA A 79 -21.79 38.43 29.71
CA ALA A 79 -22.50 38.67 30.99
C ALA A 79 -22.29 37.46 31.90
N LEU A 80 -21.58 37.75 32.93
CA LEU A 80 -21.34 37.10 34.20
C LEU A 80 -22.64 37.01 35.00
N LEU A 81 -22.94 35.87 35.62
CA LEU A 81 -23.70 35.83 36.87
C LEU A 81 -23.28 34.65 37.74
N LEU A 82 -22.61 35.02 38.82
CA LEU A 82 -22.40 34.25 40.05
C LEU A 82 -23.62 34.40 40.94
N LEU A 83 -24.03 33.42 41.66
CA LEU A 83 -24.12 33.33 43.13
C LEU A 83 -24.96 32.11 43.60
N PRO A 84 -24.88 31.74 44.89
CA PRO A 84 -24.86 30.37 45.38
C PRO A 84 -26.09 30.05 46.26
N GLY A 85 -26.22 28.78 46.59
CA GLY A 85 -27.21 28.31 47.59
C GLY A 85 -26.87 26.88 48.05
N SER A 86 -26.20 26.79 49.08
CA SER A 86 -26.26 26.19 50.41
C SER A 86 -27.12 24.94 50.59
N VAL A 87 -26.47 23.86 50.92
CA VAL A 87 -26.47 23.00 52.13
C VAL A 87 -27.84 22.59 52.70
N GLN A 88 -28.09 21.29 52.73
CA GLN A 88 -28.41 20.62 54.00
C GLN A 88 -28.18 19.09 53.90
N ALA A 89 -27.41 18.59 54.84
CA ALA A 89 -27.25 17.20 55.15
C ALA A 89 -28.43 16.76 56.02
N ASP A 90 -28.85 15.52 55.90
CA ASP A 90 -29.43 14.82 57.06
C ASP A 90 -28.96 13.36 57.11
N ASP A 91 -28.49 13.06 58.26
CA ASP A 91 -27.90 11.83 58.78
C ASP A 91 -28.98 10.82 59.09
N THR A 92 -28.79 9.56 58.80
CA THR A 92 -29.10 8.50 59.79
C THR A 92 -28.43 7.18 59.40
N ALA A 93 -27.52 6.78 60.29
CA ALA A 93 -26.91 5.48 60.36
C ALA A 93 -27.90 4.38 60.80
N GLN A 94 -27.66 3.16 60.31
CA GLN A 94 -27.65 1.97 61.21
C GLN A 94 -27.21 0.73 60.45
N ALA A 95 -26.10 0.16 60.88
CA ALA A 95 -25.74 -1.26 60.70
C ALA A 95 -26.35 -2.09 61.87
N PRO A 96 -26.54 -3.37 61.66
CA PRO A 96 -26.04 -4.31 62.65
C PRO A 96 -25.30 -5.56 62.05
N LYS A 97 -24.25 -5.84 62.69
CA LYS A 97 -23.53 -7.07 63.12
C LYS A 97 -23.93 -8.45 62.57
N SER A 98 -22.89 -9.07 62.11
CA SER A 98 -22.38 -10.44 62.21
C SER A 98 -23.20 -11.54 62.92
N GLU A 99 -23.26 -12.70 62.27
CA GLU A 99 -23.01 -13.98 62.91
C GLU A 99 -22.46 -15.02 61.91
N ALA A 100 -21.44 -15.73 62.34
CA ALA A 100 -20.75 -16.80 61.64
C ALA A 100 -21.40 -18.15 61.93
N ALA A 101 -21.44 -19.06 60.97
CA ALA A 101 -21.21 -20.49 61.19
C ALA A 101 -21.30 -21.32 59.89
N GLY A 102 -20.31 -22.16 59.65
CA GLY A 102 -20.51 -23.51 59.10
C GLY A 102 -20.30 -23.71 57.61
N ALA A 103 -19.11 -24.15 57.22
CA ALA A 103 -18.86 -24.89 55.99
C ALA A 103 -19.55 -26.27 56.01
N PRO A 104 -19.89 -26.84 54.83
CA PRO A 104 -18.95 -27.81 54.29
C PRO A 104 -18.75 -27.75 52.75
N ASN A 105 -17.56 -28.26 52.38
CA ASN A 105 -17.09 -28.54 51.03
C ASN A 105 -18.16 -29.17 50.13
N GLN A 106 -18.33 -28.59 48.96
CA GLN A 106 -18.77 -29.32 47.77
C GLN A 106 -17.85 -28.95 46.59
N GLU A 107 -17.12 -29.96 46.15
CA GLU A 107 -16.42 -29.98 44.85
C GLU A 107 -17.42 -29.72 43.73
N THR A 108 -17.34 -28.60 43.09
CA THR A 108 -18.02 -28.37 41.82
C THR A 108 -17.08 -28.66 40.66
N LYS A 109 -17.40 -29.77 39.95
CA LYS A 109 -16.90 -30.06 38.59
C LYS A 109 -17.04 -28.82 37.71
N PRO A 110 -16.10 -28.59 36.74
CA PRO A 110 -16.29 -27.56 35.71
C PRO A 110 -17.47 -27.93 34.83
N SER A 111 -18.46 -27.08 34.82
CA SER A 111 -19.56 -27.13 33.85
C SER A 111 -18.98 -26.89 32.45
N GLU A 112 -19.12 -27.87 31.58
CA GLU A 112 -19.00 -27.68 30.12
C GLU A 112 -20.07 -26.66 29.73
N ALA A 113 -19.66 -25.40 29.51
CA ALA A 113 -20.50 -24.42 28.88
C ALA A 113 -20.60 -24.76 27.38
N GLU A 114 -21.78 -25.15 26.96
CA GLU A 114 -22.16 -25.30 25.55
C GLU A 114 -21.75 -24.04 24.78
N ALA A 115 -20.93 -24.23 23.76
CA ALA A 115 -20.55 -23.20 22.80
C ALA A 115 -21.79 -22.82 21.98
N SER A 116 -22.46 -21.75 22.37
CA SER A 116 -23.43 -21.06 21.49
C SER A 116 -22.64 -20.35 20.41
N GLY A 117 -22.94 -20.68 19.15
CA GLY A 117 -22.33 -20.08 17.97
C GLY A 117 -22.40 -18.57 17.97
N ASP A 118 -21.37 -17.96 17.33
CA ASP A 118 -21.24 -16.54 16.99
C ASP A 118 -20.49 -15.62 17.96
N GLN A 119 -19.60 -16.12 18.81
CA GLN A 119 -18.63 -15.26 19.48
C GLN A 119 -17.26 -15.40 18.82
N ALA A 120 -16.75 -14.27 18.25
CA ALA A 120 -15.34 -14.17 17.87
C ALA A 120 -14.47 -14.63 19.05
N PRO A 121 -13.42 -15.47 18.81
CA PRO A 121 -12.62 -16.02 19.89
C PRO A 121 -12.06 -14.93 20.79
N SER A 122 -11.99 -15.24 22.08
CA SER A 122 -11.21 -14.47 23.04
C SER A 122 -9.74 -14.40 22.56
N LEU A 123 -8.98 -13.43 23.06
CA LEU A 123 -7.55 -13.27 22.78
C LEU A 123 -6.79 -14.59 22.96
N ALA A 124 -6.23 -15.15 21.89
CA ALA A 124 -5.33 -16.28 21.93
C ALA A 124 -3.91 -15.81 22.31
N VAL A 125 -3.25 -16.53 23.22
CA VAL A 125 -1.88 -16.23 23.66
C VAL A 125 -1.03 -17.49 23.59
N THR A 126 0.04 -17.45 22.82
CA THR A 126 0.96 -18.57 22.62
C THR A 126 2.41 -18.12 22.82
N ARG A 127 3.30 -19.07 23.18
CA ARG A 127 4.74 -18.79 23.37
C ARG A 127 5.56 -19.52 22.35
N HIS A 128 6.53 -18.82 21.79
CA HIS A 128 7.37 -19.29 20.72
C HIS A 128 8.83 -18.86 20.91
N SER A 129 9.70 -19.39 20.07
CA SER A 129 11.08 -18.92 19.91
C SER A 129 11.44 -18.93 18.44
N ILE A 130 12.24 -17.96 18.01
CA ILE A 130 12.83 -17.88 16.66
C ILE A 130 14.34 -17.76 16.80
N LYS A 131 15.09 -18.38 15.90
CA LYS A 131 16.55 -18.23 15.84
C LYS A 131 16.91 -17.15 14.82
N LEU A 132 17.48 -16.04 15.29
CA LEU A 132 17.94 -14.92 14.47
C LEU A 132 19.44 -14.74 14.68
N SER A 133 20.21 -14.74 13.59
CA SER A 133 21.68 -14.62 13.64
C SER A 133 22.35 -15.57 14.65
N GLY A 134 21.79 -16.78 14.79
CA GLY A 134 22.28 -17.81 15.71
C GLY A 134 21.81 -17.68 17.16
N VAL A 135 21.08 -16.60 17.51
CA VAL A 135 20.56 -16.35 18.85
C VAL A 135 19.08 -16.76 18.92
N ASP A 136 18.70 -17.48 19.99
CA ASP A 136 17.30 -17.80 20.26
C ASP A 136 16.60 -16.57 20.85
N VAL A 137 15.53 -16.12 20.17
CA VAL A 137 14.70 -14.99 20.58
C VAL A 137 13.33 -15.53 21.00
N PRO A 138 13.08 -15.68 22.31
CA PRO A 138 11.77 -16.07 22.80
C PRO A 138 10.77 -14.92 22.68
N TYR A 139 9.52 -15.24 22.35
CA TYR A 139 8.44 -14.25 22.22
C TYR A 139 7.07 -14.83 22.56
N THR A 140 6.19 -13.94 22.97
CA THR A 140 4.76 -14.23 23.13
C THR A 140 4.01 -13.69 21.91
N ALA A 141 3.20 -14.53 21.28
CA ALA A 141 2.25 -14.13 20.25
C ALA A 141 0.84 -13.96 20.85
N LYS A 142 0.17 -12.87 20.48
CA LYS A 142 -1.22 -12.58 20.85
C LYS A 142 -2.03 -12.37 19.58
N ALA A 143 -3.11 -13.14 19.38
CA ALA A 143 -4.04 -12.97 18.28
C ALA A 143 -5.45 -12.76 18.82
N GLY A 144 -6.12 -11.69 18.41
CA GLY A 144 -7.45 -11.36 18.92
C GLY A 144 -7.96 -10.04 18.41
N SER A 145 -9.04 -9.51 19.00
CA SER A 145 -9.65 -8.26 18.56
C SER A 145 -9.79 -7.27 19.72
N LEU A 146 -9.52 -5.99 19.42
CA LEU A 146 -9.73 -4.88 20.33
C LEU A 146 -11.00 -4.12 19.94
N PRO A 147 -11.94 -3.87 20.88
CA PRO A 147 -13.17 -3.12 20.58
C PRO A 147 -12.88 -1.62 20.47
N LEU A 148 -13.29 -1.02 19.35
CA LEU A 148 -13.40 0.42 19.20
C LEU A 148 -14.77 0.88 19.68
N ARG A 149 -14.82 1.97 20.44
CA ARG A 149 -16.06 2.54 20.98
C ARG A 149 -16.38 3.85 20.27
N ASP A 150 -17.68 4.07 20.01
CA ASP A 150 -18.19 5.34 19.55
C ASP A 150 -18.22 6.39 20.68
N ALA A 151 -18.59 7.62 20.35
CA ALA A 151 -18.69 8.72 21.32
C ALA A 151 -19.67 8.46 22.48
N LYS A 152 -20.57 7.47 22.35
CA LYS A 152 -21.51 7.06 23.39
C LYS A 152 -20.98 5.88 24.23
N GLY A 153 -19.73 5.45 24.00
CA GLY A 153 -19.11 4.34 24.70
C GLY A 153 -19.55 2.95 24.21
N LYS A 154 -20.40 2.85 23.18
CA LYS A 154 -20.82 1.57 22.60
C LYS A 154 -19.75 1.07 21.63
N THR A 155 -19.57 -0.24 21.55
CA THR A 155 -18.70 -0.86 20.56
C THR A 155 -19.21 -0.52 19.16
N ALA A 156 -18.33 0.06 18.33
CA ALA A 156 -18.60 0.39 16.95
C ALA A 156 -17.99 -0.63 15.98
N ALA A 157 -16.79 -1.14 16.32
CA ALA A 157 -16.08 -2.19 15.59
C ALA A 157 -15.19 -3.00 16.52
N LYS A 158 -14.77 -4.17 16.06
CA LYS A 158 -13.71 -4.98 16.66
C LYS A 158 -12.58 -5.09 15.64
N ILE A 159 -11.43 -4.51 15.94
CA ILE A 159 -10.25 -4.57 15.07
C ILE A 159 -9.39 -5.75 15.47
N PHE A 160 -9.21 -6.68 14.53
CA PHE A 160 -8.34 -7.83 14.69
C PHE A 160 -6.88 -7.42 14.56
N PHE A 161 -6.04 -8.04 15.40
CA PHE A 161 -4.60 -7.86 15.35
C PHE A 161 -3.85 -9.16 15.71
N VAL A 162 -2.60 -9.23 15.26
CA VAL A 162 -1.61 -10.19 15.74
C VAL A 162 -0.42 -9.42 16.27
N ALA A 163 -0.08 -9.65 17.54
CA ALA A 163 1.08 -9.03 18.17
C ALA A 163 2.14 -10.05 18.55
N TYR A 164 3.41 -9.68 18.35
CA TYR A 164 4.59 -10.44 18.75
C TYR A 164 5.41 -9.61 19.73
N LEU A 165 5.54 -10.08 20.96
CA LEU A 165 6.21 -9.40 22.06
C LEU A 165 7.42 -10.22 22.48
N ARG A 166 8.61 -9.69 22.31
CA ARG A 166 9.86 -10.35 22.74
C ARG A 166 9.86 -10.56 24.25
N GLU A 167 10.40 -11.70 24.68
CA GLU A 167 10.58 -12.03 26.09
C GLU A 167 12.05 -11.86 26.54
N PRO A 168 12.33 -11.40 27.79
CA PRO A 168 11.34 -10.85 28.73
C PRO A 168 10.71 -9.57 28.20
N GLN A 169 9.43 -9.31 28.55
CA GLN A 169 8.75 -8.08 28.09
C GLN A 169 9.41 -6.84 28.70
N ASP A 170 9.63 -5.84 27.86
CA ASP A 170 10.22 -4.56 28.26
C ASP A 170 9.35 -3.40 27.75
N PRO A 171 8.70 -2.65 28.65
CA PRO A 171 7.87 -1.50 28.25
C PRO A 171 8.63 -0.37 27.55
N SER A 172 9.96 -0.32 27.68
CA SER A 172 10.80 0.68 26.99
C SER A 172 11.18 0.27 25.58
N ARG A 173 10.96 -0.99 25.21
CA ARG A 173 11.28 -1.52 23.89
C ARG A 173 10.42 -0.84 22.81
N PRO A 174 10.93 -0.56 21.60
CA PRO A 174 10.13 -0.06 20.49
C PRO A 174 8.94 -0.97 20.17
N ILE A 175 7.85 -0.37 19.72
CA ILE A 175 6.67 -1.09 19.24
C ILE A 175 6.26 -0.56 17.86
N THR A 176 6.04 -1.47 16.92
CA THR A 176 5.74 -1.16 15.52
C THR A 176 4.35 -1.63 15.15
N PHE A 177 3.50 -0.71 14.71
CA PHE A 177 2.20 -1.02 14.12
C PHE A 177 2.32 -1.12 12.61
N VAL A 178 1.81 -2.23 12.04
CA VAL A 178 2.02 -2.62 10.63
C VAL A 178 0.69 -2.71 9.90
N PHE A 179 0.64 -2.07 8.72
CA PHE A 179 -0.56 -1.99 7.88
C PHE A 179 -0.24 -2.32 6.42
N ASN A 180 -1.03 -3.19 5.79
CA ASN A 180 -1.09 -3.25 4.34
C ASN A 180 -2.08 -2.20 3.80
N GLY A 181 -2.13 -2.09 2.46
CA GLY A 181 -2.85 -1.04 1.76
C GLY A 181 -4.16 -1.46 1.12
N GLY A 182 -4.23 -1.32 -0.18
CA GLY A 182 -5.39 -1.52 -1.01
C GLY A 182 -6.03 -0.19 -1.45
N PRO A 183 -6.91 0.49 -0.67
CA PRO A 183 -7.52 0.05 0.58
C PRO A 183 -8.34 -1.23 0.42
N GLY A 184 -8.45 -1.98 1.52
CA GLY A 184 -9.17 -3.25 1.54
C GLY A 184 -8.31 -4.50 1.75
N ALA A 185 -6.97 -4.37 1.91
CA ALA A 185 -6.08 -5.47 2.25
C ALA A 185 -5.86 -5.60 3.77
N ALA A 186 -5.89 -6.83 4.26
CA ALA A 186 -5.44 -7.22 5.59
C ALA A 186 -3.91 -7.22 5.66
N SER A 187 -3.34 -7.15 6.87
CA SER A 187 -1.90 -6.99 7.07
C SER A 187 -1.07 -8.27 6.86
N ALA A 188 -1.68 -9.36 6.37
CA ALA A 188 -1.02 -10.66 6.19
C ALA A 188 0.12 -10.65 5.16
N TYR A 189 0.12 -9.73 4.17
CA TYR A 189 1.21 -9.65 3.21
C TYR A 189 2.53 -9.21 3.87
N LEU A 190 2.54 -8.09 4.60
CA LEU A 190 3.71 -7.68 5.39
C LEU A 190 4.02 -8.66 6.51
N HIS A 191 2.98 -9.24 7.12
CA HIS A 191 3.12 -10.19 8.22
C HIS A 191 3.89 -11.44 7.81
N LEU A 192 3.44 -12.12 6.75
CA LEU A 192 4.01 -13.38 6.28
C LEU A 192 4.95 -13.24 5.07
N GLY A 193 5.16 -12.02 4.58
CA GLY A 193 6.07 -11.78 3.45
C GLY A 193 7.37 -11.08 3.86
N ALA A 194 7.31 -10.21 4.89
CA ALA A 194 8.41 -9.31 5.20
C ALA A 194 8.88 -9.38 6.65
N ILE A 195 7.99 -9.08 7.61
CA ILE A 195 8.35 -8.55 8.92
C ILE A 195 8.17 -9.57 10.05
N GLY A 196 7.14 -10.42 9.95
CA GLY A 196 6.78 -11.36 11.02
C GLY A 196 7.78 -12.50 11.21
N PRO A 197 7.62 -13.32 12.26
CA PRO A 197 8.53 -14.42 12.56
C PRO A 197 8.51 -15.57 11.53
N LYS A 198 7.44 -15.68 10.77
CA LYS A 198 7.30 -16.66 9.68
C LYS A 198 7.16 -15.94 8.34
N THR A 199 7.60 -16.60 7.28
CA THR A 199 7.45 -16.12 5.91
C THR A 199 6.95 -17.24 5.00
N VAL A 200 6.19 -16.89 3.96
CA VAL A 200 5.84 -17.82 2.89
C VAL A 200 7.08 -18.19 2.08
N GLU A 201 7.13 -19.43 1.64
CA GLU A 201 8.18 -19.90 0.73
C GLU A 201 7.99 -19.32 -0.67
N VAL A 202 9.06 -18.73 -1.20
CA VAL A 202 9.12 -18.16 -2.55
C VAL A 202 10.35 -18.69 -3.28
N ASN A 203 10.34 -18.63 -4.60
CA ASN A 203 11.54 -18.87 -5.39
C ASN A 203 12.48 -17.63 -5.41
N ALA A 204 13.61 -17.74 -6.09
CA ALA A 204 14.59 -16.64 -6.16
C ALA A 204 14.07 -15.34 -6.80
N LYS A 205 12.96 -15.41 -7.57
CA LYS A 205 12.30 -14.25 -8.17
C LYS A 205 11.22 -13.64 -7.27
N GLY A 206 10.92 -14.24 -6.12
CA GLY A 206 9.83 -13.81 -5.23
C GLY A 206 8.46 -14.37 -5.58
N GLU A 207 8.36 -15.37 -6.48
CA GLU A 207 7.10 -16.03 -6.80
C GLU A 207 6.77 -17.09 -5.76
N LEU A 208 5.52 -17.11 -5.26
CA LEU A 208 5.06 -18.13 -4.33
C LEU A 208 5.13 -19.52 -4.97
N LEU A 209 5.65 -20.46 -4.21
CA LEU A 209 5.58 -21.88 -4.59
C LEU A 209 4.13 -22.36 -4.53
N GLY A 210 3.75 -23.22 -5.45
CA GLY A 210 2.35 -23.67 -5.65
C GLY A 210 1.67 -24.28 -4.42
N PRO A 211 0.34 -24.56 -4.51
CA PRO A 211 -0.44 -25.06 -3.37
C PRO A 211 -0.02 -26.47 -2.92
N PRO A 212 -0.05 -26.77 -1.59
CA PRO A 212 -0.35 -25.84 -0.50
C PRO A 212 0.83 -24.90 -0.22
N PRO A 213 0.56 -23.65 0.24
CA PRO A 213 1.64 -22.72 0.64
C PRO A 213 2.39 -23.28 1.84
N ARG A 214 3.69 -23.00 1.89
CA ARG A 214 4.54 -23.39 3.02
C ARG A 214 5.01 -22.17 3.76
N LEU A 215 5.06 -22.26 5.09
CA LEU A 215 5.64 -21.24 5.94
C LEU A 215 6.98 -21.74 6.48
N THR A 216 7.97 -20.87 6.42
CA THR A 216 9.32 -21.08 6.98
C THR A 216 9.63 -20.04 8.03
N VAL A 217 10.73 -20.23 8.75
CA VAL A 217 11.25 -19.22 9.66
C VAL A 217 11.74 -18.02 8.84
N ASN A 218 11.35 -16.81 9.24
CA ASN A 218 11.83 -15.58 8.63
C ASN A 218 13.10 -15.09 9.35
N ASP A 219 14.25 -15.31 8.78
CA ASP A 219 15.54 -14.84 9.32
C ASP A 219 15.72 -13.30 9.21
N ALA A 220 14.87 -12.65 8.40
CA ALA A 220 14.77 -11.20 8.30
C ALA A 220 13.62 -10.62 9.16
N SER A 221 13.08 -11.35 10.13
CA SER A 221 12.06 -10.81 11.04
C SER A 221 12.61 -9.63 11.84
N TRP A 222 11.73 -8.63 12.09
CA TRP A 222 12.08 -7.44 12.86
C TRP A 222 11.90 -7.62 14.38
N ILE A 223 11.51 -8.81 14.85
CA ILE A 223 11.26 -9.08 16.26
C ILE A 223 12.52 -8.96 17.14
N ASP A 224 13.70 -8.94 16.56
CA ASP A 224 14.96 -8.76 17.29
C ASP A 224 15.17 -7.31 17.78
N PHE A 225 14.65 -6.29 17.07
CA PHE A 225 14.82 -4.89 17.46
C PHE A 225 13.52 -4.16 17.85
N THR A 226 12.32 -4.69 17.53
CA THR A 226 11.03 -4.09 17.87
C THR A 226 9.98 -5.14 18.18
N ASP A 227 9.01 -4.81 19.03
CA ASP A 227 7.77 -5.58 19.14
C ASP A 227 6.86 -5.24 17.96
N LEU A 228 6.03 -6.19 17.51
CA LEU A 228 5.27 -6.07 16.26
C LEU A 228 3.77 -6.17 16.55
N VAL A 229 2.97 -5.33 15.90
CA VAL A 229 1.50 -5.40 15.94
C VAL A 229 0.97 -5.26 14.52
N PHE A 230 0.55 -6.36 13.92
CA PHE A 230 -0.11 -6.40 12.62
C PHE A 230 -1.60 -6.15 12.81
N VAL A 231 -2.13 -5.15 12.09
CA VAL A 231 -3.50 -4.67 12.32
C VAL A 231 -4.30 -4.81 11.03
N ASP A 232 -5.44 -5.48 11.11
CA ASP A 232 -6.38 -5.57 9.99
C ASP A 232 -7.41 -4.43 10.10
N PRO A 233 -7.44 -3.47 9.16
CA PRO A 233 -8.45 -2.42 9.14
C PRO A 233 -9.88 -2.96 9.06
N VAL A 234 -10.88 -2.17 9.46
CA VAL A 234 -12.29 -2.57 9.42
C VAL A 234 -12.70 -2.98 8.00
N GLY A 235 -13.33 -4.13 7.88
CA GLY A 235 -13.72 -4.72 6.61
C GLY A 235 -12.66 -5.61 5.97
N THR A 236 -11.53 -5.85 6.64
CA THR A 236 -10.46 -6.75 6.19
C THR A 236 -10.15 -7.80 7.26
N GLY A 237 -9.46 -8.84 6.87
CA GLY A 237 -9.03 -9.92 7.76
C GLY A 237 -10.19 -10.48 8.58
N TYR A 238 -10.00 -10.54 9.89
CA TYR A 238 -11.03 -10.90 10.87
C TYR A 238 -11.66 -9.67 11.56
N SER A 239 -11.37 -8.45 11.11
CA SER A 239 -11.98 -7.24 11.67
C SER A 239 -13.44 -7.11 11.27
N GLN A 240 -14.30 -6.74 12.21
CA GLN A 240 -15.75 -6.70 12.05
C GLN A 240 -16.35 -5.43 12.66
N VAL A 241 -17.45 -4.95 12.09
CA VAL A 241 -18.27 -3.92 12.72
C VAL A 241 -19.20 -4.54 13.77
N ALA A 242 -19.64 -3.72 14.71
CA ALA A 242 -20.66 -4.13 15.67
C ALA A 242 -22.04 -4.25 14.99
N GLU A 243 -22.94 -5.02 15.60
CA GLU A 243 -24.31 -5.15 15.15
C GLU A 243 -24.99 -3.78 14.96
N GLY A 244 -25.68 -3.60 13.82
CA GLY A 244 -26.35 -2.35 13.45
C GLY A 244 -25.43 -1.24 12.93
N LYS A 245 -24.13 -1.51 12.71
CA LYS A 245 -23.19 -0.62 12.06
C LYS A 245 -22.88 -1.09 10.64
N SER A 246 -22.47 -0.19 9.77
CA SER A 246 -22.00 -0.51 8.42
C SER A 246 -20.48 -0.49 8.36
N GLU A 247 -19.87 -1.43 7.63
CA GLU A 247 -18.42 -1.40 7.35
C GLU A 247 -18.04 -0.13 6.57
N SER A 248 -18.93 0.35 5.69
CA SER A 248 -18.71 1.57 4.92
C SER A 248 -18.59 2.83 5.79
N ASP A 249 -19.04 2.82 7.04
CA ASP A 249 -18.84 3.92 7.98
C ASP A 249 -17.33 4.13 8.33
N PHE A 250 -16.49 3.15 7.98
CA PHE A 250 -15.04 3.15 8.21
C PHE A 250 -14.23 3.24 6.89
N TRP A 251 -14.89 3.29 5.72
CA TRP A 251 -14.24 3.25 4.42
C TRP A 251 -14.01 4.65 3.85
N GLY A 252 -13.02 5.32 4.37
CA GLY A 252 -12.59 6.62 3.91
C GLY A 252 -11.27 7.03 4.58
N VAL A 253 -10.60 8.02 4.01
CA VAL A 253 -9.31 8.50 4.53
C VAL A 253 -9.42 8.95 5.97
N GLU A 254 -10.39 9.79 6.30
CA GLU A 254 -10.58 10.32 7.66
C GLU A 254 -11.06 9.24 8.63
N GLN A 255 -12.06 8.46 8.23
CA GLN A 255 -12.67 7.41 9.06
C GLN A 255 -11.69 6.30 9.41
N ASP A 256 -10.89 5.85 8.44
CA ASP A 256 -9.87 4.83 8.61
C ASP A 256 -8.73 5.35 9.50
N THR A 257 -8.28 6.59 9.26
CA THR A 257 -7.24 7.26 10.07
C THR A 257 -7.66 7.37 11.52
N ASP A 258 -8.88 7.85 11.80
CA ASP A 258 -9.39 8.02 13.16
C ASP A 258 -9.59 6.68 13.87
N ALA A 259 -10.12 5.68 13.17
CA ALA A 259 -10.31 4.33 13.72
C ALA A 259 -8.98 3.70 14.13
N LEU A 260 -7.97 3.77 13.26
CA LEU A 260 -6.68 3.15 13.50
C LEU A 260 -5.80 3.94 14.48
N ALA A 261 -5.85 5.26 14.47
CA ALA A 261 -5.20 6.08 15.51
C ALA A 261 -5.78 5.78 16.90
N ASN A 262 -7.11 5.64 16.99
CA ASN A 262 -7.76 5.26 18.26
C ASN A 262 -7.42 3.82 18.66
N PHE A 263 -7.33 2.87 17.71
CA PHE A 263 -6.86 1.51 17.97
C PHE A 263 -5.46 1.52 18.59
N ILE A 264 -4.50 2.24 17.99
CA ILE A 264 -3.13 2.34 18.49
C ILE A 264 -3.11 2.87 19.92
N ARG A 265 -3.84 3.98 20.16
CA ARG A 265 -3.93 4.57 21.51
C ARG A 265 -4.50 3.58 22.54
N LEU A 266 -5.59 2.90 22.20
CA LEU A 266 -6.21 1.92 23.10
C LEU A 266 -5.30 0.71 23.34
N TYR A 267 -4.62 0.21 22.30
CA TYR A 267 -3.68 -0.89 22.42
C TYR A 267 -2.51 -0.54 23.35
N LEU A 268 -1.92 0.66 23.19
CA LEU A 268 -0.82 1.11 24.03
C LEU A 268 -1.23 1.28 25.51
N ILE A 269 -2.46 1.72 25.77
CA ILE A 269 -3.03 1.80 27.14
C ILE A 269 -3.23 0.39 27.71
N ASP A 270 -3.90 -0.50 26.98
CA ASP A 270 -4.21 -1.87 27.42
C ASP A 270 -2.95 -2.70 27.68
N ALA A 271 -1.95 -2.54 26.80
CA ALA A 271 -0.67 -3.22 26.93
C ALA A 271 0.32 -2.53 27.87
N ALA A 272 -0.04 -1.41 28.53
CA ALA A 272 0.84 -0.57 29.37
C ALA A 272 2.13 -0.13 28.63
N ARG A 273 2.03 0.26 27.34
CA ARG A 273 3.14 0.59 26.44
C ARG A 273 3.16 2.06 26.00
N MET A 274 2.49 2.95 26.74
CA MET A 274 2.48 4.39 26.42
C MET A 274 3.86 5.06 26.47
N SER A 275 4.82 4.47 27.16
CA SER A 275 6.22 4.93 27.23
C SER A 275 7.12 4.34 26.13
N SER A 276 6.63 3.39 25.34
CA SER A 276 7.40 2.78 24.25
C SER A 276 7.62 3.77 23.10
N PRO A 277 8.81 3.79 22.48
CA PRO A 277 8.98 4.42 21.17
C PRO A 277 8.06 3.75 20.13
N VAL A 278 7.17 4.53 19.53
CA VAL A 278 6.16 4.04 18.58
C VAL A 278 6.65 4.24 17.15
N PHE A 279 6.59 3.18 16.37
CA PHE A 279 6.87 3.18 14.93
C PHE A 279 5.63 2.74 14.14
N LEU A 280 5.45 3.31 12.96
CA LEU A 280 4.42 2.90 12.03
C LEU A 280 5.05 2.41 10.72
N THR A 281 4.59 1.27 10.25
CA THR A 281 5.04 0.69 8.98
C THR A 281 3.83 0.45 8.09
N GLY A 282 3.91 0.90 6.84
CA GLY A 282 2.82 0.70 5.90
C GLY A 282 3.29 0.45 4.48
N GLU A 283 2.58 -0.44 3.77
CA GLU A 283 2.82 -0.73 2.37
C GLU A 283 1.71 -0.16 1.49
N SER A 284 2.07 0.44 0.35
CA SER A 284 1.09 0.94 -0.62
C SER A 284 0.20 2.04 -0.01
N TYR A 285 -1.12 1.88 -0.06
CA TYR A 285 -2.05 2.71 0.71
C TYR A 285 -1.82 2.63 2.22
N GLY A 286 -1.20 1.55 2.73
CA GLY A 286 -0.76 1.46 4.12
C GLY A 286 0.32 2.49 4.48
N GLY A 287 1.16 2.89 3.52
CA GLY A 287 2.11 3.99 3.67
C GLY A 287 1.41 5.35 3.78
N PHE A 288 0.39 5.59 2.96
CA PHE A 288 -0.51 6.74 3.08
C PHE A 288 -1.17 6.76 4.47
N ARG A 289 -1.74 5.62 4.86
CA ARG A 289 -2.36 5.40 6.18
C ARG A 289 -1.41 5.70 7.34
N ALA A 290 -0.16 5.19 7.29
CA ALA A 290 0.84 5.43 8.33
C ALA A 290 1.16 6.93 8.48
N ALA A 291 1.22 7.69 7.39
CA ALA A 291 1.44 9.13 7.40
C ALA A 291 0.26 9.89 8.05
N THR A 292 -0.96 9.61 7.63
CA THR A 292 -2.17 10.27 8.18
C THR A 292 -2.40 9.92 9.65
N ILE A 293 -2.21 8.65 10.04
CA ILE A 293 -2.29 8.19 11.43
C ILE A 293 -1.25 8.90 12.30
N THR A 294 -0.01 9.05 11.82
CA THR A 294 1.04 9.78 12.56
C THR A 294 0.57 11.17 12.92
N ARG A 295 -0.02 11.87 11.98
CA ARG A 295 -0.53 13.22 12.22
C ARG A 295 -1.73 13.24 13.17
N ALA A 296 -2.64 12.27 13.07
CA ALA A 296 -3.77 12.12 13.99
C ALA A 296 -3.30 11.83 15.42
N LEU A 297 -2.34 10.92 15.61
CA LEU A 297 -1.75 10.60 16.91
C LEU A 297 -1.10 11.84 17.57
N GLN A 298 -0.38 12.66 16.82
CA GLN A 298 0.21 13.90 17.31
C GLN A 298 -0.83 14.93 17.70
N LYS A 299 -1.93 15.07 16.91
CA LYS A 299 -2.98 16.07 17.15
C LYS A 299 -3.86 15.72 18.35
N THR A 300 -4.30 14.49 18.43
CA THR A 300 -5.39 14.09 19.34
C THR A 300 -5.05 12.90 20.21
N GLY A 301 -4.09 12.07 19.81
CA GLY A 301 -3.74 10.83 20.51
C GLY A 301 -2.81 11.00 21.71
N GLY A 302 -2.12 12.15 21.83
CA GLY A 302 -1.06 12.34 22.83
C GLY A 302 0.17 11.46 22.61
N ILE A 303 0.39 10.99 21.38
CA ILE A 303 1.46 10.08 20.98
C ILE A 303 2.23 10.73 19.84
N SER A 304 3.56 10.85 20.00
CA SER A 304 4.46 11.29 18.95
C SER A 304 5.27 10.11 18.46
N PRO A 305 4.97 9.54 17.27
CA PRO A 305 5.77 8.44 16.73
C PRO A 305 7.24 8.83 16.58
N SER A 306 8.12 7.83 16.78
CA SER A 306 9.57 7.96 16.65
C SER A 306 10.03 7.74 15.21
N GLY A 307 9.28 6.96 14.42
CA GLY A 307 9.63 6.73 13.03
C GLY A 307 8.51 6.15 12.17
N LEU A 308 8.67 6.34 10.85
CA LEU A 308 7.83 5.83 9.78
C LEU A 308 8.66 4.99 8.81
N VAL A 309 8.22 3.79 8.48
CA VAL A 309 8.74 2.99 7.38
C VAL A 309 7.64 2.82 6.34
N LEU A 310 7.85 3.38 5.16
CA LEU A 310 6.87 3.44 4.08
C LEU A 310 7.36 2.59 2.93
N ILE A 311 6.73 1.43 2.70
CA ILE A 311 7.13 0.46 1.68
C ILE A 311 6.23 0.67 0.46
N SER A 312 6.84 0.94 -0.70
CA SER A 312 6.12 1.19 -1.96
C SER A 312 4.89 2.10 -1.79
N PRO A 313 5.03 3.28 -1.13
CA PRO A 313 3.89 4.04 -0.64
C PRO A 313 3.14 4.80 -1.75
N ALA A 314 1.81 4.84 -1.65
CA ALA A 314 0.94 5.69 -2.46
C ALA A 314 0.76 7.06 -1.79
N LEU A 315 1.75 7.96 -1.85
CA LEU A 315 1.73 9.23 -1.10
C LEU A 315 0.88 10.32 -1.73
N GLU A 316 0.90 10.44 -3.08
CA GLU A 316 0.14 11.45 -3.82
C GLU A 316 -0.54 10.77 -5.02
N PHE A 317 -1.86 10.63 -4.95
CA PHE A 317 -2.61 9.87 -5.96
C PHE A 317 -2.55 10.51 -7.35
N ALA A 318 -2.38 11.83 -7.43
CA ALA A 318 -2.20 12.55 -8.70
C ALA A 318 -0.97 12.10 -9.50
N LEU A 319 0.03 11.47 -8.87
CA LEU A 319 1.26 11.06 -9.53
C LEU A 319 1.33 9.55 -9.81
N LEU A 320 0.33 8.78 -9.42
CA LEU A 320 0.33 7.32 -9.59
C LEU A 320 -0.18 6.88 -10.96
N HIS A 321 -1.00 7.71 -11.61
CA HIS A 321 -1.61 7.38 -12.89
C HIS A 321 -1.43 8.55 -13.85
N GLY A 322 -0.95 8.24 -15.07
CA GLY A 322 -0.88 9.23 -16.13
C GLY A 322 -2.28 9.55 -16.64
N GLU A 323 -2.56 10.83 -16.79
CA GLU A 323 -3.73 11.35 -17.49
C GLU A 323 -3.26 12.15 -18.72
N ASP A 324 -4.12 12.29 -19.73
CA ASP A 324 -3.73 12.87 -21.03
C ASP A 324 -3.12 14.28 -20.91
N TYR A 325 -3.53 15.05 -19.91
CA TYR A 325 -3.13 16.45 -19.74
C TYR A 325 -2.05 16.66 -18.66
N PHE A 326 -1.61 15.59 -18.00
CA PHE A 326 -0.58 15.64 -16.96
C PHE A 326 0.67 14.86 -17.38
N PRO A 327 1.70 15.53 -17.90
CA PRO A 327 2.89 14.85 -18.40
C PRO A 327 3.76 14.21 -17.32
N LEU A 328 3.76 14.74 -16.10
CA LEU A 328 4.67 14.32 -15.03
C LEU A 328 4.50 12.84 -14.61
N PRO A 329 3.29 12.29 -14.41
CA PRO A 329 3.13 10.88 -14.07
C PRO A 329 3.72 9.93 -15.12
N TRP A 330 3.60 10.27 -16.43
CA TRP A 330 4.20 9.49 -17.51
C TRP A 330 5.73 9.49 -17.42
N ALA A 331 6.29 10.67 -17.13
CA ALA A 331 7.74 10.81 -16.97
C ALA A 331 8.26 9.99 -15.77
N LEU A 332 7.57 10.06 -14.63
CA LEU A 332 7.98 9.35 -13.41
C LEU A 332 7.81 7.82 -13.50
N ALA A 333 6.93 7.31 -14.37
CA ALA A 333 6.74 5.88 -14.59
C ALA A 333 7.81 5.26 -15.52
N LEU A 334 8.41 6.05 -16.41
CA LEU A 334 9.33 5.54 -17.44
C LEU A 334 10.51 4.75 -16.88
N PRO A 335 11.21 5.17 -15.80
CA PRO A 335 12.32 4.40 -15.27
C PRO A 335 11.94 3.03 -14.71
N SER A 336 10.71 2.86 -14.17
CA SER A 336 10.23 1.53 -13.76
C SER A 336 10.04 0.59 -14.96
N TYR A 337 9.59 1.10 -16.10
CA TYR A 337 9.54 0.30 -17.34
C TYR A 337 10.94 -0.05 -17.86
N ALA A 338 11.88 0.90 -17.76
CA ALA A 338 13.26 0.65 -18.12
C ALA A 338 13.90 -0.41 -17.22
N ALA A 339 13.58 -0.41 -15.92
CA ALA A 339 14.03 -1.44 -14.98
C ALA A 339 13.53 -2.83 -15.38
N VAL A 340 12.27 -2.97 -15.76
CA VAL A 340 11.70 -4.23 -16.26
C VAL A 340 12.43 -4.70 -17.53
N ASN A 341 12.70 -3.79 -18.47
CA ASN A 341 13.42 -4.12 -19.69
C ASN A 341 14.85 -4.57 -19.38
N LEU A 342 15.57 -3.87 -18.52
CA LEU A 342 16.93 -4.22 -18.09
C LEU A 342 16.97 -5.58 -17.39
N GLU A 343 16.07 -5.85 -16.45
CA GLU A 343 15.98 -7.16 -15.78
C GLU A 343 15.70 -8.30 -16.79
N SER A 344 14.89 -8.04 -17.82
CA SER A 344 14.59 -9.03 -18.86
C SER A 344 15.83 -9.41 -19.68
N THR A 345 16.84 -8.53 -19.74
CA THR A 345 18.12 -8.76 -20.41
C THR A 345 19.23 -9.26 -19.49
N GLY A 346 18.91 -9.48 -18.20
CA GLY A 346 19.80 -10.08 -17.22
C GLY A 346 20.50 -9.11 -16.27
N VAL A 347 20.21 -7.81 -16.32
CA VAL A 347 20.71 -6.81 -15.36
C VAL A 347 19.80 -6.83 -14.11
N THR A 348 20.18 -7.62 -13.10
CA THR A 348 19.34 -7.88 -11.92
C THR A 348 19.96 -7.45 -10.59
N GLY A 349 21.23 -7.10 -10.57
CA GLY A 349 21.96 -6.67 -9.38
C GLY A 349 21.61 -5.25 -8.97
N GLY A 350 21.49 -4.97 -7.66
CA GLY A 350 21.04 -3.67 -7.13
C GLY A 350 21.90 -2.50 -7.62
N GLU A 351 23.23 -2.58 -7.51
CA GLU A 351 24.15 -1.50 -7.91
C GLU A 351 24.25 -1.37 -9.43
N GLU A 352 24.37 -2.50 -10.14
CA GLU A 352 24.42 -2.52 -11.61
C GLU A 352 23.13 -1.98 -12.22
N LEU A 353 21.97 -2.39 -11.70
CA LEU A 353 20.66 -1.91 -12.14
C LEU A 353 20.48 -0.42 -11.84
N SER A 354 20.85 0.03 -10.64
CA SER A 354 20.80 1.45 -10.26
C SER A 354 21.65 2.31 -11.21
N ASP A 355 22.88 1.88 -11.54
CA ASP A 355 23.74 2.62 -12.45
C ASP A 355 23.16 2.67 -13.87
N ALA A 356 22.61 1.56 -14.37
CA ALA A 356 21.99 1.49 -15.68
C ALA A 356 20.71 2.36 -15.79
N LEU A 357 20.00 2.58 -14.68
CA LEU A 357 18.79 3.40 -14.64
C LEU A 357 19.05 4.91 -14.66
N LYS A 358 20.26 5.37 -14.30
CA LYS A 358 20.57 6.82 -14.24
C LYS A 358 20.28 7.58 -15.52
N GLU A 359 20.46 6.94 -16.67
CA GLU A 359 20.12 7.56 -17.96
C GLU A 359 18.60 7.73 -18.11
N ALA A 360 17.82 6.69 -17.80
CA ALA A 360 16.37 6.72 -17.87
C ALA A 360 15.78 7.75 -16.90
N GLU A 361 16.29 7.83 -15.67
CA GLU A 361 15.88 8.81 -14.66
C GLU A 361 16.16 10.24 -15.11
N ARG A 362 17.36 10.49 -15.63
CA ARG A 362 17.72 11.81 -16.14
C ARG A 362 16.84 12.19 -17.34
N TYR A 363 16.67 11.29 -18.31
CA TYR A 363 15.82 11.52 -19.47
C TYR A 363 14.36 11.79 -19.08
N ALA A 364 13.83 11.05 -18.12
CA ALA A 364 12.46 11.19 -17.63
C ALA A 364 12.13 12.61 -17.16
N LEU A 365 13.02 13.23 -16.38
CA LEU A 365 12.81 14.58 -15.80
C LEU A 365 13.47 15.71 -16.62
N SER A 366 14.00 15.43 -17.80
CA SER A 366 14.53 16.44 -18.73
C SER A 366 13.79 16.38 -20.08
N ASP A 367 14.42 15.78 -21.07
CA ASP A 367 13.92 15.81 -22.46
C ASP A 367 12.53 15.17 -22.59
N TYR A 368 12.27 14.03 -21.94
CA TYR A 368 10.98 13.36 -22.05
C TYR A 368 9.84 14.20 -21.47
N LEU A 369 10.02 14.78 -20.29
CA LEU A 369 9.00 15.66 -19.70
C LEU A 369 8.73 16.89 -20.58
N VAL A 370 9.76 17.50 -21.16
CA VAL A 370 9.65 18.64 -22.08
C VAL A 370 8.94 18.22 -23.37
N GLN A 371 9.30 17.07 -23.93
CA GLN A 371 8.65 16.52 -25.12
C GLN A 371 7.17 16.23 -24.88
N LEU A 372 6.82 15.62 -23.74
CA LEU A 372 5.41 15.39 -23.39
C LEU A 372 4.63 16.72 -23.25
N ALA A 373 5.26 17.75 -22.70
CA ALA A 373 4.65 19.07 -22.51
C ALA A 373 4.48 19.86 -23.83
N SER A 374 5.31 19.58 -24.86
CA SER A 374 5.17 20.22 -26.18
C SER A 374 4.01 19.66 -27.03
N GLY A 375 3.28 18.68 -26.51
CA GLY A 375 2.05 18.15 -27.09
C GLY A 375 2.13 16.71 -27.57
N ALA A 376 0.98 16.09 -27.76
CA ALA A 376 0.91 14.67 -28.10
C ALA A 376 1.53 14.35 -29.46
N ALA A 377 1.21 15.14 -30.51
CA ALA A 377 1.64 14.85 -31.86
C ALA A 377 3.15 15.09 -32.05
N GLU A 378 3.63 16.29 -31.76
CA GLU A 378 5.03 16.67 -31.98
C GLU A 378 5.95 16.06 -30.93
N GLY A 379 5.64 16.29 -29.66
CA GLY A 379 6.45 15.78 -28.54
C GLY A 379 6.40 14.27 -28.40
N GLY A 380 5.22 13.67 -28.63
CA GLY A 380 5.09 12.22 -28.65
C GLY A 380 5.90 11.55 -29.76
N ALA A 381 5.93 12.17 -30.97
CA ALA A 381 6.78 11.69 -32.06
C ALA A 381 8.28 11.79 -31.73
N ALA A 382 8.70 12.91 -31.14
CA ALA A 382 10.10 13.13 -30.74
C ALA A 382 10.58 12.15 -29.65
N ALA A 383 9.70 11.78 -28.72
CA ALA A 383 10.02 10.87 -27.62
C ALA A 383 10.02 9.38 -28.02
N SER A 384 9.34 9.02 -29.10
CA SER A 384 8.96 7.61 -29.37
C SER A 384 10.12 6.65 -29.49
N GLU A 385 11.22 7.03 -30.17
CA GLU A 385 12.39 6.15 -30.34
C GLU A 385 13.08 5.87 -29.01
N LYS A 386 13.31 6.92 -28.21
CA LYS A 386 14.00 6.76 -26.93
C LYS A 386 13.13 6.02 -25.90
N VAL A 387 11.82 6.27 -25.88
CA VAL A 387 10.90 5.52 -25.02
C VAL A 387 10.84 4.05 -25.44
N ALA A 388 10.82 3.74 -26.74
CA ALA A 388 10.86 2.36 -27.22
C ALA A 388 12.16 1.65 -26.84
N GLU A 389 13.31 2.32 -26.98
CA GLU A 389 14.61 1.80 -26.53
C GLU A 389 14.60 1.47 -25.04
N LEU A 390 14.19 2.42 -24.19
CA LEU A 390 14.19 2.26 -22.74
C LEU A 390 13.20 1.19 -22.27
N THR A 391 12.02 1.15 -22.85
CA THR A 391 10.95 0.25 -22.43
C THR A 391 10.99 -1.14 -23.06
N GLY A 392 11.77 -1.34 -24.13
CA GLY A 392 11.75 -2.59 -24.91
C GLY A 392 10.47 -2.80 -25.73
N LEU A 393 9.57 -1.84 -25.76
CA LEU A 393 8.33 -1.95 -26.54
C LEU A 393 8.60 -1.70 -28.04
N PRO A 394 7.81 -2.32 -28.95
CA PRO A 394 7.86 -1.98 -30.37
C PRO A 394 7.58 -0.48 -30.58
N VAL A 395 8.42 0.17 -31.38
CA VAL A 395 8.35 1.63 -31.61
C VAL A 395 7.01 2.08 -32.21
N ASP A 396 6.36 1.24 -33.02
CA ASP A 396 5.05 1.51 -33.58
C ASP A 396 3.93 1.50 -32.52
N VAL A 397 4.07 0.69 -31.45
CA VAL A 397 3.22 0.73 -30.27
C VAL A 397 3.40 2.06 -29.54
N VAL A 398 4.64 2.45 -29.29
CA VAL A 398 4.96 3.71 -28.59
C VAL A 398 4.45 4.91 -29.36
N ARG A 399 4.64 4.95 -30.69
CA ARG A 399 4.15 6.03 -31.56
C ARG A 399 2.62 6.16 -31.55
N ARG A 400 1.89 5.03 -31.62
CA ARG A 400 0.41 5.04 -31.55
C ARG A 400 -0.13 5.63 -30.26
N HIS A 401 0.63 5.57 -29.19
CA HIS A 401 0.27 6.10 -27.88
C HIS A 401 0.97 7.43 -27.56
N PHE A 402 1.55 8.09 -28.59
CA PHE A 402 2.21 9.38 -28.42
C PHE A 402 3.26 9.37 -27.30
N ALA A 403 3.97 8.26 -27.16
CA ALA A 403 4.93 7.96 -26.08
C ALA A 403 4.35 7.99 -24.64
N ARG A 404 3.03 8.08 -24.47
CA ARG A 404 2.34 7.95 -23.17
C ARG A 404 1.95 6.50 -22.95
N ILE A 405 2.71 5.80 -22.13
CA ILE A 405 2.56 4.35 -21.96
C ILE A 405 1.88 4.05 -20.60
N PRO A 406 0.58 3.74 -20.59
CA PRO A 406 -0.06 3.33 -19.34
C PRO A 406 0.44 1.94 -18.90
N PRO A 407 0.48 1.67 -17.59
CA PRO A 407 0.94 0.37 -17.07
C PRO A 407 0.21 -0.83 -17.70
N SER A 408 -1.09 -0.70 -17.96
CA SER A 408 -1.89 -1.75 -18.61
C SER A 408 -1.46 -2.05 -20.04
N LEU A 409 -1.04 -1.04 -20.80
CA LEU A 409 -0.46 -1.24 -22.13
C LEU A 409 0.90 -1.91 -22.02
N PHE A 410 1.77 -1.39 -21.15
CA PHE A 410 3.13 -1.92 -20.98
C PHE A 410 3.13 -3.40 -20.65
N ILE A 411 2.41 -3.82 -19.61
CA ILE A 411 2.37 -5.23 -19.17
C ILE A 411 1.80 -6.16 -20.25
N LYS A 412 0.88 -5.65 -21.08
CA LYS A 412 0.27 -6.43 -22.16
C LYS A 412 1.18 -6.56 -23.37
N GLU A 413 1.77 -5.47 -23.82
CA GLU A 413 2.56 -5.44 -25.06
C GLU A 413 3.95 -6.04 -24.86
N PHE A 414 4.57 -5.86 -23.68
CA PHE A 414 5.89 -6.42 -23.38
C PHE A 414 5.89 -7.96 -23.44
N GLY A 415 4.87 -8.60 -22.85
CA GLY A 415 4.72 -10.06 -22.85
C GLY A 415 4.07 -10.67 -24.10
N ARG A 416 3.48 -9.85 -24.97
CA ARG A 416 2.58 -10.29 -26.06
C ARG A 416 3.21 -11.31 -26.99
N ALA A 417 4.45 -11.12 -27.43
CA ALA A 417 5.13 -12.02 -28.36
C ALA A 417 5.28 -13.46 -27.83
N HIS A 418 5.22 -13.64 -26.52
CA HIS A 418 5.38 -14.91 -25.83
C HIS A 418 4.06 -15.45 -25.24
N GLY A 419 2.91 -14.80 -25.53
CA GLY A 419 1.61 -15.16 -24.96
C GLY A 419 1.56 -14.96 -23.44
N GLN A 420 2.36 -14.02 -22.93
CA GLN A 420 2.47 -13.68 -21.51
C GLN A 420 1.87 -12.30 -21.22
N VAL A 421 1.51 -12.08 -19.98
CA VAL A 421 1.19 -10.79 -19.41
C VAL A 421 2.03 -10.57 -18.16
N LEU A 422 2.62 -9.38 -18.02
CA LEU A 422 3.40 -9.05 -16.83
C LEU A 422 2.48 -8.69 -15.65
N SER A 423 3.00 -8.79 -14.44
CA SER A 423 2.34 -8.24 -13.27
C SER A 423 2.55 -6.73 -13.18
N ARG A 424 1.52 -6.00 -12.71
CA ARG A 424 1.68 -4.60 -12.32
C ARG A 424 2.38 -4.44 -10.97
N TYR A 425 2.30 -5.47 -10.14
CA TYR A 425 2.94 -5.49 -8.82
C TYR A 425 4.42 -5.80 -8.89
N ASP A 426 4.86 -6.54 -9.89
CA ASP A 426 6.28 -6.72 -10.23
C ASP A 426 6.40 -6.98 -11.72
N GLY A 427 6.84 -5.98 -12.48
CA GLY A 427 6.96 -6.05 -13.94
C GLY A 427 7.95 -7.11 -14.43
N SER A 428 8.83 -7.63 -13.57
CA SER A 428 9.75 -8.73 -13.91
C SER A 428 9.10 -10.12 -13.85
N ILE A 429 7.89 -10.21 -13.28
CA ILE A 429 7.13 -11.46 -13.16
C ILE A 429 6.02 -11.49 -14.19
N SER A 430 5.90 -12.59 -14.90
CA SER A 430 4.89 -12.79 -15.93
C SER A 430 4.09 -14.10 -15.71
N GLY A 431 2.91 -14.13 -16.28
CA GLY A 431 2.07 -15.32 -16.33
C GLY A 431 1.43 -15.50 -17.71
N PRO A 432 0.83 -16.68 -18.00
CA PRO A 432 0.10 -16.89 -19.24
C PRO A 432 -1.02 -15.86 -19.42
N ASP A 433 -1.12 -15.29 -20.61
CA ASP A 433 -2.21 -14.39 -20.94
C ASP A 433 -3.46 -15.18 -21.38
N PRO A 434 -4.54 -15.20 -20.59
CA PRO A 434 -5.74 -15.96 -20.95
C PRO A 434 -6.53 -15.33 -22.12
N HIS A 435 -6.19 -14.09 -22.52
CA HIS A 435 -6.87 -13.34 -23.58
C HIS A 435 -5.87 -12.66 -24.51
N PRO A 436 -5.02 -13.41 -25.26
CA PRO A 436 -3.92 -12.84 -26.06
C PRO A 436 -4.39 -11.89 -27.17
N ALA A 437 -5.60 -12.10 -27.72
CA ALA A 437 -6.19 -11.24 -28.72
C ALA A 437 -6.74 -9.91 -28.17
N SER A 438 -6.86 -9.77 -26.85
CA SER A 438 -7.33 -8.51 -26.25
C SER A 438 -6.25 -7.43 -26.33
N ALA A 439 -6.68 -6.18 -26.55
CA ALA A 439 -5.79 -5.01 -26.49
C ALA A 439 -5.34 -4.70 -25.05
N TRP A 440 -6.10 -5.12 -24.04
CA TRP A 440 -5.87 -4.84 -22.64
C TRP A 440 -5.81 -6.15 -21.82
N PRO A 441 -5.09 -6.20 -20.69
CA PRO A 441 -5.10 -7.35 -19.81
C PRO A 441 -6.52 -7.60 -19.26
N ARG A 442 -6.95 -8.85 -19.26
CA ARG A 442 -8.27 -9.28 -18.74
C ARG A 442 -8.19 -10.43 -17.76
N GLY A 443 -7.02 -10.97 -17.54
CA GLY A 443 -6.76 -12.04 -16.57
C GLY A 443 -6.43 -11.52 -15.18
N PRO A 444 -6.27 -12.45 -14.22
CA PRO A 444 -5.73 -12.11 -12.90
C PRO A 444 -4.28 -11.64 -13.02
N ASP A 445 -3.89 -10.68 -12.18
CA ASP A 445 -2.49 -10.29 -12.04
C ASP A 445 -1.65 -11.46 -11.50
N PRO A 446 -0.51 -11.81 -12.13
CA PRO A 446 0.29 -12.97 -11.74
C PRO A 446 0.82 -12.92 -10.30
N VAL A 447 1.12 -11.75 -9.75
CA VAL A 447 1.66 -11.61 -8.39
C VAL A 447 0.56 -11.44 -7.36
N LEU A 448 -0.40 -10.54 -7.57
CA LEU A 448 -1.41 -10.27 -6.54
C LEU A 448 -2.57 -11.27 -6.62
N GLU A 449 -3.33 -11.21 -7.70
CA GLU A 449 -4.65 -11.86 -7.76
C GLU A 449 -4.55 -13.38 -7.86
N ALA A 450 -3.52 -13.88 -8.55
CA ALA A 450 -3.27 -15.31 -8.66
C ALA A 450 -2.85 -15.94 -7.32
N THR A 451 -2.30 -15.13 -6.40
CA THR A 451 -1.75 -15.64 -5.14
C THR A 451 -2.64 -15.41 -3.92
N VAL A 452 -3.74 -14.64 -4.03
CA VAL A 452 -4.69 -14.41 -2.91
C VAL A 452 -5.10 -15.71 -2.19
N PRO A 453 -5.45 -16.82 -2.89
CA PRO A 453 -5.81 -18.05 -2.18
C PRO A 453 -4.66 -18.66 -1.39
N LEU A 454 -3.42 -18.54 -1.86
CA LEU A 454 -2.24 -19.06 -1.19
C LEU A 454 -1.95 -18.26 0.10
N TRP A 455 -1.95 -16.94 0.01
CA TRP A 455 -1.76 -16.06 1.18
C TRP A 455 -2.86 -16.26 2.23
N THR A 456 -4.13 -16.36 1.79
CA THR A 456 -5.26 -16.61 2.69
C THR A 456 -5.10 -17.92 3.42
N ASN A 457 -4.77 -19.00 2.67
CA ASN A 457 -4.56 -20.33 3.23
C ASN A 457 -3.38 -20.33 4.22
N ALA A 458 -2.24 -19.73 3.86
CA ALA A 458 -1.07 -19.64 4.73
C ALA A 458 -1.41 -18.94 6.06
N PHE A 459 -2.11 -17.79 5.98
CA PHE A 459 -2.48 -17.05 7.18
C PHE A 459 -3.47 -17.82 8.06
N VAL A 460 -4.52 -18.40 7.47
CA VAL A 460 -5.52 -19.16 8.22
C VAL A 460 -4.90 -20.38 8.92
N GLN A 461 -4.05 -21.14 8.22
CA GLN A 461 -3.31 -22.25 8.82
C GLN A 461 -2.43 -21.79 9.99
N TYR A 462 -1.72 -20.70 9.81
CA TYR A 462 -0.84 -20.13 10.82
C TYR A 462 -1.63 -19.64 12.05
N ALA A 463 -2.71 -18.90 11.82
CA ALA A 463 -3.57 -18.38 12.87
C ALA A 463 -4.19 -19.50 13.73
N GLN A 464 -4.70 -20.55 13.09
CA GLN A 464 -5.33 -21.67 13.79
C GLN A 464 -4.31 -22.61 14.45
N GLY A 465 -3.24 -22.96 13.72
CA GLY A 465 -2.27 -23.98 14.12
C GLY A 465 -1.24 -23.49 15.13
N GLU A 466 -0.56 -22.37 14.84
CA GLU A 466 0.53 -21.88 15.67
C GLU A 466 0.09 -20.76 16.63
N LEU A 467 -0.78 -19.81 16.19
CA LEU A 467 -1.23 -18.72 17.05
C LEU A 467 -2.42 -19.11 17.94
N GLY A 468 -3.03 -20.28 17.73
CA GLY A 468 -4.14 -20.78 18.54
C GLY A 468 -5.45 -20.00 18.37
N TYR A 469 -5.56 -19.14 17.35
CA TYR A 469 -6.76 -18.35 17.05
C TYR A 469 -7.73 -19.16 16.20
N LYS A 470 -8.65 -19.86 16.86
CA LYS A 470 -9.62 -20.74 16.21
C LYS A 470 -10.94 -19.99 15.94
N THR A 471 -11.33 -19.90 14.69
CA THR A 471 -12.58 -19.29 14.25
C THR A 471 -13.05 -19.94 12.94
N ASP A 472 -14.34 -19.97 12.69
CA ASP A 472 -14.98 -20.35 11.44
C ASP A 472 -15.24 -19.12 10.52
N ALA A 473 -14.96 -17.90 11.02
CA ALA A 473 -15.07 -16.69 10.23
C ALA A 473 -14.14 -16.72 9.02
N THR A 474 -14.60 -16.17 7.91
CA THR A 474 -13.79 -16.03 6.69
C THR A 474 -12.73 -14.95 6.88
N TYR A 475 -11.45 -15.27 6.64
CA TYR A 475 -10.38 -14.28 6.58
C TYR A 475 -10.43 -13.52 5.26
N ARG A 476 -10.77 -12.24 5.32
CA ARG A 476 -10.85 -11.36 4.14
C ARG A 476 -9.51 -10.72 3.84
N LEU A 477 -8.58 -11.49 3.26
CA LEU A 477 -7.23 -11.01 2.91
C LEU A 477 -7.27 -9.77 2.02
N LEU A 478 -8.10 -9.80 0.96
CA LEU A 478 -8.30 -8.69 0.03
C LEU A 478 -9.81 -8.53 -0.22
N ASN A 479 -10.40 -7.54 0.45
CA ASN A 479 -11.82 -7.21 0.25
C ASN A 479 -11.97 -6.22 -0.91
N ARG A 480 -12.42 -6.73 -2.06
CA ARG A 480 -12.56 -5.95 -3.30
C ARG A 480 -13.72 -4.95 -3.29
N GLU A 481 -14.64 -5.05 -2.31
CA GLU A 481 -15.74 -4.11 -2.16
C GLU A 481 -15.31 -2.76 -1.56
N VAL A 482 -14.19 -2.74 -0.84
CA VAL A 482 -13.72 -1.55 -0.11
C VAL A 482 -13.33 -0.44 -1.06
N ARG A 483 -12.40 -0.70 -1.99
CA ARG A 483 -11.80 0.32 -2.86
C ARG A 483 -12.82 1.09 -3.72
N PRO A 484 -13.82 0.45 -4.36
CA PRO A 484 -14.84 1.17 -5.15
C PRO A 484 -15.75 2.08 -4.32
N LYS A 485 -15.86 1.81 -3.01
CA LYS A 485 -16.72 2.56 -2.07
C LYS A 485 -15.90 3.47 -1.13
N TRP A 486 -14.56 3.52 -1.34
CA TRP A 486 -13.67 4.27 -0.47
C TRP A 486 -13.80 5.76 -0.71
N ASP A 487 -14.04 6.51 0.36
CA ASP A 487 -13.98 7.97 0.31
C ASP A 487 -12.51 8.42 0.41
N PHE A 488 -11.91 8.77 -0.74
CA PHE A 488 -10.56 9.30 -0.81
C PHE A 488 -10.44 10.72 -0.26
N GLY A 489 -11.56 11.35 0.11
CA GLY A 489 -11.56 12.73 0.53
C GLY A 489 -11.19 13.67 -0.62
N THR A 490 -10.79 14.88 -0.24
CA THR A 490 -10.33 15.91 -1.19
C THR A 490 -9.06 16.54 -0.65
N SER A 491 -8.25 17.13 -1.53
CA SER A 491 -7.13 17.98 -1.09
C SER A 491 -7.61 19.08 -0.13
N PRO A 492 -6.70 19.77 0.61
CA PRO A 492 -7.06 20.90 1.48
C PRO A 492 -7.87 22.01 0.78
N THR A 493 -7.72 22.13 -0.53
CA THR A 493 -8.51 23.05 -1.38
C THR A 493 -9.87 22.49 -1.81
N ARG A 494 -10.19 21.28 -1.40
CA ARG A 494 -11.38 20.51 -1.83
C ARG A 494 -11.46 20.28 -3.34
N GLN A 495 -10.31 20.24 -3.98
CA GLN A 495 -10.15 19.95 -5.40
C GLN A 495 -8.95 19.01 -5.57
N GLY A 496 -9.01 18.11 -6.55
CA GLY A 496 -7.92 17.21 -6.87
C GLY A 496 -7.88 15.92 -6.06
N TYR A 497 -6.72 15.35 -5.97
CA TYR A 497 -6.49 14.00 -5.48
C TYR A 497 -6.11 13.98 -3.99
N ALA A 498 -6.32 12.82 -3.33
CA ALA A 498 -5.82 12.60 -1.98
C ALA A 498 -4.28 12.59 -1.97
N GLY A 499 -3.71 13.18 -0.92
CA GLY A 499 -2.27 13.23 -0.68
C GLY A 499 -1.94 13.16 0.81
N ALA A 500 -0.81 12.57 1.16
CA ALA A 500 -0.32 12.41 2.53
C ALA A 500 1.08 13.03 2.75
N LEU A 501 1.69 13.61 1.71
CA LEU A 501 3.01 14.23 1.81
C LEU A 501 3.02 15.40 2.79
N SER A 502 1.94 16.20 2.80
CA SER A 502 1.78 17.30 3.75
C SER A 502 1.65 16.82 5.19
N ASP A 503 1.06 15.64 5.43
CA ASP A 503 0.99 15.06 6.77
C ASP A 503 2.37 14.64 7.28
N ILE A 504 3.20 14.04 6.43
CA ILE A 504 4.61 13.73 6.74
C ILE A 504 5.37 15.00 7.09
N GLN A 505 5.27 16.05 6.26
CA GLN A 505 5.97 17.31 6.49
C GLN A 505 5.53 17.99 7.80
N ASN A 506 4.22 18.02 8.05
CA ASN A 506 3.67 18.56 9.29
C ASN A 506 4.05 17.71 10.52
N ALA A 507 4.11 16.40 10.38
CA ALA A 507 4.55 15.51 11.45
C ALA A 507 6.01 15.74 11.82
N ARG A 508 6.89 15.92 10.81
CA ARG A 508 8.31 16.26 11.00
C ARG A 508 8.50 17.67 11.59
N ALA A 509 7.67 18.62 11.22
CA ALA A 509 7.70 19.96 11.82
C ALA A 509 7.31 19.93 13.30
N ALA A 510 6.36 19.05 13.68
CA ALA A 510 5.94 18.86 15.06
C ALA A 510 6.94 18.03 15.89
N ASN A 511 7.65 17.11 15.26
CA ASN A 511 8.70 16.27 15.86
C ASN A 511 9.89 16.20 14.92
N ARG A 512 10.91 17.02 15.15
CA ARG A 512 12.11 17.08 14.30
C ARG A 512 12.95 15.80 14.36
N ALA A 513 12.84 15.03 15.42
CA ALA A 513 13.50 13.73 15.59
C ALA A 513 12.76 12.57 14.91
N LEU A 514 11.61 12.84 14.28
CA LEU A 514 10.87 11.82 13.53
C LEU A 514 11.71 11.30 12.36
N GLU A 515 12.14 10.04 12.44
CA GLU A 515 12.81 9.36 11.32
C GLU A 515 11.77 8.91 10.30
N VAL A 516 12.06 9.11 9.01
CA VAL A 516 11.21 8.64 7.92
C VAL A 516 12.07 7.93 6.90
N MET A 517 11.73 6.68 6.60
CA MET A 517 12.34 5.88 5.57
C MET A 517 11.29 5.45 4.54
N ILE A 518 11.60 5.62 3.27
CA ILE A 518 10.78 5.15 2.16
C ILE A 518 11.57 4.07 1.43
N ALA A 519 10.97 2.90 1.26
CA ALA A 519 11.54 1.76 0.55
C ALA A 519 10.73 1.49 -0.70
N THR A 520 11.36 1.41 -1.88
CA THR A 520 10.67 1.19 -3.15
C THR A 520 11.32 0.07 -3.96
N GLY A 521 10.54 -0.55 -4.84
CA GLY A 521 11.03 -1.57 -5.77
C GLY A 521 11.18 -1.01 -7.18
N TYR A 522 12.29 -1.29 -7.86
CA TYR A 522 12.57 -0.77 -9.20
C TYR A 522 11.53 -1.17 -10.24
N THR A 523 10.99 -2.40 -10.15
CA THR A 523 10.02 -2.95 -11.12
C THR A 523 8.56 -2.80 -10.68
N ASP A 524 8.29 -1.93 -9.69
CA ASP A 524 6.94 -1.57 -9.26
C ASP A 524 6.24 -0.69 -10.32
N LEU A 525 5.11 -1.18 -10.86
CA LEU A 525 4.30 -0.47 -11.86
C LEU A 525 2.97 0.04 -11.26
N ILE A 526 2.78 -0.08 -9.94
CA ILE A 526 1.64 0.47 -9.19
C ILE A 526 2.02 1.81 -8.57
N THR A 527 3.18 1.85 -7.89
CA THR A 527 3.74 3.04 -7.25
C THR A 527 5.20 3.20 -7.71
N PRO A 528 5.43 3.74 -8.93
CA PRO A 528 6.77 3.81 -9.52
C PRO A 528 7.79 4.45 -8.57
N TYR A 529 8.98 3.85 -8.47
CA TYR A 529 10.00 4.20 -7.47
C TYR A 529 10.47 5.67 -7.53
N MET A 530 10.41 6.29 -8.70
CA MET A 530 10.77 7.71 -8.84
C MET A 530 9.74 8.66 -8.21
N VAL A 531 8.50 8.24 -7.98
CA VAL A 531 7.46 9.12 -7.42
C VAL A 531 7.82 9.62 -6.02
N PRO A 532 8.15 8.76 -5.04
CA PRO A 532 8.57 9.23 -3.72
C PRO A 532 9.85 10.09 -3.76
N SER A 533 10.83 9.70 -4.59
CA SER A 533 12.07 10.47 -4.76
C SER A 533 11.79 11.88 -5.29
N TYR A 534 10.91 12.01 -6.28
CA TYR A 534 10.45 13.31 -6.77
C TYR A 534 9.77 14.11 -5.67
N LEU A 535 8.78 13.52 -4.98
CA LEU A 535 7.98 14.18 -3.95
C LEU A 535 8.82 14.74 -2.80
N VAL A 536 9.77 13.94 -2.28
CA VAL A 536 10.64 14.37 -1.18
C VAL A 536 11.49 15.56 -1.57
N LYS A 537 11.94 15.64 -2.83
CA LYS A 537 12.69 16.79 -3.36
C LYS A 537 11.86 18.08 -3.48
N GLN A 538 10.51 17.97 -3.47
CA GLN A 538 9.62 19.15 -3.49
C GLN A 538 9.31 19.68 -2.09
N LEU A 539 9.68 18.98 -1.02
CA LEU A 539 9.44 19.44 0.35
C LEU A 539 10.34 20.62 0.69
N SER A 540 9.75 21.62 1.34
CA SER A 540 10.53 22.71 1.91
C SER A 540 11.48 22.20 2.99
N PRO A 541 12.73 22.66 3.04
CA PRO A 541 13.67 22.27 4.09
C PRO A 541 13.11 22.60 5.49
N LEU A 542 13.29 21.69 6.43
CA LEU A 542 12.99 21.89 7.84
C LEU A 542 14.31 21.85 8.62
N GLU A 543 14.71 23.02 9.14
CA GLU A 543 15.96 23.14 9.90
C GLU A 543 15.93 22.25 11.16
N GLY A 544 16.97 21.44 11.32
CA GLY A 544 17.13 20.52 12.45
C GLY A 544 16.22 19.30 12.42
N ALA A 545 15.43 19.08 11.36
CA ALA A 545 14.68 17.83 11.21
C ALA A 545 15.54 16.71 10.60
N SER A 546 15.34 15.48 11.07
CA SER A 546 15.94 14.28 10.47
C SER A 546 15.65 14.21 8.97
N PRO A 547 16.62 13.86 8.11
CA PRO A 547 16.36 13.70 6.68
C PRO A 547 15.40 12.53 6.41
N ILE A 548 14.60 12.64 5.33
CA ILE A 548 13.87 11.50 4.80
C ILE A 548 14.85 10.65 3.99
N THR A 549 15.02 9.38 4.34
CA THR A 549 15.82 8.44 3.57
C THR A 549 14.95 7.70 2.55
N ILE A 550 15.50 7.46 1.37
CA ILE A 550 14.85 6.70 0.30
C ILE A 550 15.83 5.61 -0.12
N GLU A 551 15.34 4.37 -0.12
CA GLU A 551 16.12 3.21 -0.51
C GLU A 551 15.35 2.43 -1.58
N ASP A 552 16.01 2.19 -2.71
CA ASP A 552 15.45 1.47 -3.85
C ASP A 552 16.05 0.07 -3.92
N TYR A 553 15.18 -0.93 -4.08
CA TYR A 553 15.56 -2.35 -4.04
C TYR A 553 15.20 -3.08 -5.33
N PRO A 554 15.94 -4.13 -5.71
CA PRO A 554 15.47 -5.09 -6.71
C PRO A 554 14.13 -5.68 -6.32
N GLY A 555 13.17 -5.72 -7.28
CA GLY A 555 11.82 -6.22 -7.08
C GLY A 555 10.75 -5.19 -7.35
N GLY A 556 9.49 -5.60 -7.23
CA GLY A 556 8.32 -4.77 -7.49
C GLY A 556 7.70 -4.19 -6.22
N HIS A 557 6.38 -4.05 -6.22
CA HIS A 557 5.58 -3.49 -5.14
C HIS A 557 5.77 -4.20 -3.79
N MET A 558 5.88 -5.54 -3.86
CA MET A 558 6.19 -6.41 -2.73
C MET A 558 7.68 -6.81 -2.79
N LEU A 559 8.58 -5.80 -2.83
CA LEU A 559 10.02 -5.97 -2.99
C LEU A 559 10.63 -7.02 -2.03
N TYR A 560 10.04 -7.14 -0.86
CA TYR A 560 10.44 -8.05 0.20
C TYR A 560 10.20 -9.55 -0.11
N LEU A 561 9.49 -9.87 -1.20
CA LEU A 561 9.37 -11.25 -1.67
C LEU A 561 10.69 -11.74 -2.26
N ARG A 562 11.59 -10.85 -2.69
CA ARG A 562 12.98 -11.19 -2.99
C ARG A 562 13.78 -11.23 -1.69
N GLU A 563 14.40 -12.37 -1.41
CA GLU A 563 15.08 -12.63 -0.15
C GLU A 563 16.19 -11.62 0.16
N ASP A 564 17.00 -11.28 -0.85
CA ASP A 564 18.10 -10.31 -0.68
C ASP A 564 17.56 -8.89 -0.39
N SER A 565 16.48 -8.47 -1.07
CA SER A 565 15.81 -7.20 -0.82
C SER A 565 15.17 -7.17 0.57
N ARG A 566 14.55 -8.27 1.02
CA ARG A 566 13.99 -8.39 2.37
C ARG A 566 15.06 -8.26 3.45
N ARG A 567 16.22 -8.90 3.26
CA ARG A 567 17.34 -8.79 4.20
C ARG A 567 17.98 -7.40 4.19
N ALA A 568 18.09 -6.78 3.01
CA ALA A 568 18.57 -5.41 2.88
C ALA A 568 17.62 -4.42 3.58
N LEU A 569 16.32 -4.51 3.30
CA LEU A 569 15.29 -3.72 3.97
C LEU A 569 15.38 -3.82 5.50
N LYS A 570 15.55 -5.05 6.03
CA LYS A 570 15.73 -5.23 7.48
C LYS A 570 16.91 -4.45 8.02
N ARG A 571 18.09 -4.54 7.38
CA ARG A 571 19.32 -3.84 7.83
C ARG A 571 19.13 -2.32 7.84
N ASP A 572 18.54 -1.78 6.77
CA ASP A 572 18.36 -0.34 6.60
C ASP A 572 17.33 0.23 7.59
N VAL A 573 16.26 -0.53 7.83
CA VAL A 573 15.26 -0.22 8.87
C VAL A 573 15.87 -0.29 10.27
N GLU A 574 16.63 -1.33 10.60
CA GLU A 574 17.30 -1.45 11.90
C GLU A 574 18.23 -0.25 12.17
N ALA A 575 19.01 0.16 11.16
CA ALA A 575 19.84 1.36 11.25
C ALA A 575 19.03 2.64 11.47
N MET A 576 17.84 2.77 10.86
CA MET A 576 16.91 3.87 11.09
C MET A 576 16.39 3.86 12.55
N TYR A 577 16.00 2.69 13.08
CA TYR A 577 15.55 2.57 14.48
C TYR A 577 16.65 2.98 15.45
N GLU A 578 17.89 2.58 15.22
CA GLU A 578 19.01 3.00 16.05
C GLU A 578 19.21 4.52 16.03
N ARG A 579 19.03 5.20 14.88
CA ARG A 579 19.09 6.68 14.83
C ARG A 579 17.97 7.30 15.64
N ALA A 580 16.73 6.84 15.46
CA ALA A 580 15.56 7.34 16.19
C ALA A 580 15.70 7.20 17.71
N LEU A 581 16.21 6.07 18.19
CA LEU A 581 16.38 5.80 19.62
C LEU A 581 17.54 6.62 20.22
N ARG A 582 18.63 6.85 19.47
CA ARG A 582 19.72 7.73 19.93
C ARG A 582 19.24 9.18 20.06
N SER A 583 18.47 9.69 19.12
CA SER A 583 17.92 11.05 19.16
C SER A 583 16.98 11.25 20.35
N ALA A 584 16.16 10.26 20.69
CA ALA A 584 15.27 10.29 21.84
C ALA A 584 16.01 10.29 23.20
N SER A 585 17.24 9.74 23.27
CA SER A 585 18.03 9.70 24.50
C SER A 585 18.85 11.00 24.75
N GLN A 586 18.93 11.90 23.77
CA GLN A 586 19.71 13.15 23.85
C GLN A 586 18.86 14.40 24.07
N GLY A 587 17.54 14.30 23.97
CA GLY A 587 16.57 15.38 24.18
C GLY A 587 15.80 15.21 25.49
#